data_0e19178f10647a0cbbcf1493da7913ce
#
_entry.id   0e19178f10647a0cbbcf1493da7913ce
#
_cell.length_a   1.000
_cell.length_b   1.000
_cell.length_c   1.000
_cell.angle_alpha   90.00
_cell.angle_beta   90.00
_cell.angle_gamma   90.00
#
_symmetry.space_group_name_H-M   'P 1'
#
loop_
_entity.id
_entity.type
_entity.pdbx_description
1 polymer ?
#
loop_
_entity_poly.entity_id
_entity_poly.type
_entity_poly.pdbx_seq_one_letter_code
_entity_poly.pdbx_strand_id
1 'polypeptide(L)'
;LPGELLPSERDFATMYSVSRYLIHDIFDELISQHYLIRVHGKGTFVRKPEQNRVALGVLNESKNASFTSLVRNFGIEISNKCLGTGIIKNRKYFADKLGLSEEDEIYGIHRIRLGNKEPLAIEFTYVPIHFFSDIDNYNFEHISLYDYMKSKNHLPVKFNETMMMVEAGEK
;
A
#
# COMPACT_ATOMS: atom_id res chain seq x y z
N LEU A 1 18.50 -16.63 9.99
CA LEU A 1 18.79 -15.18 10.01
C LEU A 1 18.31 -14.54 8.72
N PRO A 2 17.95 -13.22 8.69
CA PRO A 2 17.57 -12.53 7.48
C PRO A 2 18.64 -12.62 6.38
N GLY A 3 18.24 -13.06 5.19
CA GLY A 3 19.15 -13.31 4.06
C GLY A 3 19.80 -14.68 4.06
N GLU A 4 19.52 -15.51 5.04
CA GLU A 4 20.03 -16.88 5.12
C GLU A 4 19.35 -17.77 4.09
N LEU A 5 20.15 -18.62 3.42
CA LEU A 5 19.66 -19.68 2.55
C LEU A 5 19.08 -20.81 3.43
N LEU A 6 17.84 -21.17 3.18
CA LEU A 6 17.20 -22.30 3.84
C LEU A 6 17.65 -23.63 3.23
N PRO A 7 17.65 -24.71 4.03
CA PRO A 7 17.73 -26.06 3.48
C PRO A 7 16.65 -26.30 2.42
N SER A 8 16.87 -27.26 1.53
CA SER A 8 15.87 -27.58 0.51
C SER A 8 14.58 -28.14 1.12
N GLU A 9 13.48 -28.05 0.39
CA GLU A 9 12.19 -28.68 0.80
C GLU A 9 12.36 -30.17 1.13
N ARG A 10 13.28 -30.86 0.45
CA ARG A 10 13.58 -32.28 0.68
C ARG A 10 14.31 -32.47 2.02
N ASP A 11 15.25 -31.60 2.33
CA ASP A 11 16.01 -31.67 3.57
C ASP A 11 15.10 -31.37 4.77
N PHE A 12 14.24 -30.37 4.65
CA PHE A 12 13.22 -30.09 5.67
C PHE A 12 12.26 -31.27 5.89
N ALA A 13 11.75 -31.85 4.79
CA ALA A 13 10.88 -33.02 4.88
C ALA A 13 11.53 -34.17 5.64
N THR A 14 12.82 -34.39 5.38
CA THR A 14 13.61 -35.42 6.09
C THR A 14 13.83 -35.03 7.55
N MET A 15 14.24 -33.81 7.83
CA MET A 15 14.54 -33.29 9.18
C MET A 15 13.33 -33.38 10.11
N TYR A 16 12.15 -33.08 9.62
CA TYR A 16 10.91 -33.04 10.40
C TYR A 16 10.05 -34.30 10.24
N SER A 17 10.49 -35.27 9.43
CA SER A 17 9.76 -36.54 9.17
C SER A 17 8.34 -36.30 8.63
N VAL A 18 8.19 -35.36 7.74
CA VAL A 18 6.92 -34.99 7.09
C VAL A 18 7.01 -35.13 5.56
N SER A 19 5.88 -35.02 4.86
CA SER A 19 5.87 -35.09 3.42
C SER A 19 6.52 -33.84 2.81
N ARG A 20 7.21 -34.02 1.68
CA ARG A 20 7.75 -32.88 0.92
C ARG A 20 6.65 -31.92 0.45
N TYR A 21 5.46 -32.45 0.13
CA TYR A 21 4.31 -31.67 -0.27
C TYR A 21 3.89 -30.68 0.82
N LEU A 22 3.83 -31.13 2.07
CA LEU A 22 3.52 -30.26 3.21
C LEU A 22 4.57 -29.14 3.36
N ILE A 23 5.86 -29.43 3.20
CA ILE A 23 6.90 -28.41 3.26
C ILE A 23 6.76 -27.42 2.10
N HIS A 24 6.42 -27.89 0.90
CA HIS A 24 6.18 -27.03 -0.25
C HIS A 24 5.05 -26.04 0.02
N ASP A 25 3.90 -26.51 0.51
CA ASP A 25 2.74 -25.66 0.84
C ASP A 25 3.09 -24.63 1.91
N ILE A 26 3.83 -25.04 2.95
CA ILE A 26 4.31 -24.13 4.00
C ILE A 26 5.24 -23.07 3.43
N PHE A 27 6.15 -23.45 2.52
CA PHE A 27 7.06 -22.48 1.89
C PHE A 27 6.29 -21.49 1.02
N ASP A 28 5.32 -21.96 0.25
CA ASP A 28 4.50 -21.09 -0.60
C ASP A 28 3.66 -20.12 0.26
N GLU A 29 3.11 -20.59 1.38
CA GLU A 29 2.44 -19.72 2.35
C GLU A 29 3.39 -18.66 2.91
N LEU A 30 4.59 -19.06 3.37
CA LEU A 30 5.59 -18.11 3.90
C LEU A 30 6.12 -17.15 2.83
N ILE A 31 6.15 -17.55 1.55
CA ILE A 31 6.49 -16.68 0.43
C ILE A 31 5.35 -15.68 0.18
N SER A 32 4.09 -16.15 0.21
CA SER A 32 2.92 -15.29 0.05
C SER A 32 2.84 -14.21 1.14
N GLN A 33 3.20 -14.60 2.38
CA GLN A 33 3.29 -13.71 3.54
C GLN A 33 4.59 -12.89 3.59
N HIS A 34 5.44 -13.02 2.58
CA HIS A 34 6.70 -12.28 2.47
C HIS A 34 7.77 -12.57 3.53
N TYR A 35 7.71 -13.70 4.20
CA TYR A 35 8.78 -14.15 5.10
C TYR A 35 9.94 -14.80 4.37
N LEU A 36 9.64 -15.44 3.24
CA LEU A 36 10.63 -16.10 2.39
C LEU A 36 10.63 -15.51 0.98
N ILE A 37 11.74 -15.71 0.28
CA ILE A 37 11.87 -15.42 -1.16
C ILE A 37 12.49 -16.62 -1.87
N ARG A 38 11.86 -17.09 -2.95
CA ARG A 38 12.41 -18.14 -3.81
C ARG A 38 13.17 -17.50 -4.97
N VAL A 39 14.44 -17.83 -5.08
CA VAL A 39 15.29 -17.36 -6.17
C VAL A 39 15.59 -18.53 -7.09
N HIS A 40 15.17 -18.42 -8.37
CA HIS A 40 15.33 -19.49 -9.33
C HIS A 40 16.81 -19.91 -9.47
N GLY A 41 17.08 -21.21 -9.34
CA GLY A 41 18.43 -21.77 -9.42
C GLY A 41 19.33 -21.54 -8.18
N LYS A 42 18.87 -20.74 -7.18
CA LYS A 42 19.68 -20.43 -5.99
C LYS A 42 19.09 -20.96 -4.69
N GLY A 43 17.77 -21.21 -4.66
CA GLY A 43 17.08 -21.75 -3.48
C GLY A 43 16.10 -20.75 -2.84
N THR A 44 15.69 -21.07 -1.62
CA THR A 44 14.77 -20.25 -0.82
C THR A 44 15.52 -19.58 0.32
N PHE A 45 15.34 -18.29 0.47
CA PHE A 45 16.04 -17.48 1.45
C PHE A 45 15.05 -16.88 2.45
N VAL A 46 15.50 -16.70 3.69
CA VAL A 46 14.79 -15.87 4.68
C VAL A 46 14.84 -14.43 4.19
N ARG A 47 13.68 -13.83 3.97
CA ARG A 47 13.63 -12.45 3.52
C ARG A 47 14.20 -11.53 4.60
N LYS A 48 15.05 -10.60 4.21
CA LYS A 48 15.49 -9.54 5.12
C LYS A 48 14.26 -8.72 5.48
N PRO A 49 13.97 -8.48 6.77
CA PRO A 49 13.00 -7.45 7.11
C PRO A 49 13.51 -6.15 6.46
N GLU A 50 12.77 -5.63 5.52
CA GLU A 50 13.01 -4.27 5.07
C GLU A 50 12.75 -3.41 6.30
N GLN A 51 13.76 -2.70 6.78
CA GLN A 51 13.74 -1.95 8.05
C GLN A 51 12.66 -0.87 8.11
N ASN A 52 11.92 -0.66 7.02
CA ASN A 52 10.83 0.31 6.87
C ASN A 52 9.48 -0.33 6.54
N ARG A 53 9.29 -1.64 6.80
CA ARG A 53 7.97 -2.23 6.70
C ARG A 53 7.13 -1.84 7.92
N VAL A 54 6.35 -0.79 7.78
CA VAL A 54 5.10 -0.71 8.51
C VAL A 54 4.29 -1.92 8.04
N ALA A 55 4.01 -2.87 8.94
CA ALA A 55 3.20 -4.05 8.59
C ALA A 55 1.79 -3.57 8.27
N LEU A 56 1.54 -3.26 7.00
CA LEU A 56 0.23 -2.83 6.50
C LEU A 56 -0.85 -3.91 6.64
N GLY A 57 -0.44 -5.17 6.93
CA GLY A 57 -1.37 -6.25 7.29
C GLY A 57 -2.22 -5.97 8.53
N VAL A 58 -1.81 -5.06 9.41
CA VAL A 58 -2.62 -4.60 10.56
C VAL A 58 -3.75 -3.66 10.10
N LEU A 59 -3.73 -3.20 8.83
CA LEU A 59 -4.73 -2.29 8.28
C LEU A 59 -6.09 -2.93 8.01
N ASN A 60 -6.15 -4.24 7.89
CA ASN A 60 -7.40 -4.93 7.54
C ASN A 60 -8.42 -5.05 8.69
N GLU A 61 -8.05 -4.77 9.92
CA GLU A 61 -8.98 -4.91 11.06
C GLU A 61 -9.79 -3.64 11.36
N SER A 62 -9.33 -2.47 10.96
CA SER A 62 -10.12 -1.24 11.10
C SER A 62 -10.58 -0.74 9.73
N LYS A 63 -11.82 -1.02 9.39
CA LYS A 63 -12.49 -0.71 8.10
C LYS A 63 -12.38 0.74 7.59
N ASN A 64 -11.71 1.65 8.31
CA ASN A 64 -11.59 3.07 7.97
C ASN A 64 -10.27 3.72 8.45
N ALA A 65 -9.20 2.96 8.63
CA ALA A 65 -7.93 3.56 9.04
C ALA A 65 -7.27 4.24 7.84
N SER A 66 -7.19 5.56 7.86
CA SER A 66 -6.37 6.29 6.89
C SER A 66 -4.88 6.00 7.12
N PHE A 67 -4.06 6.08 6.06
CA PHE A 67 -2.60 6.01 6.16
C PHE A 67 -2.05 6.90 7.29
N THR A 68 -2.61 8.10 7.45
CA THR A 68 -2.25 9.03 8.52
C THR A 68 -2.51 8.46 9.92
N SER A 69 -3.68 7.85 10.13
CA SER A 69 -4.04 7.26 11.43
C SER A 69 -3.11 6.10 11.77
N LEU A 70 -2.77 5.31 10.78
CA LEU A 70 -1.88 4.18 10.92
C LEU A 70 -0.48 4.61 11.37
N VAL A 71 0.12 5.51 10.62
CA VAL A 71 1.52 5.94 10.84
C VAL A 71 1.63 6.72 12.15
N ARG A 72 0.60 7.46 12.57
CA ARG A 72 0.54 8.12 13.88
C ARG A 72 0.61 7.15 15.06
N ASN A 73 0.05 5.95 14.92
CA ASN A 73 0.14 4.92 15.98
C ASN A 73 1.59 4.49 16.27
N PHE A 74 2.51 4.74 15.35
CA PHE A 74 3.95 4.52 15.53
C PHE A 74 4.71 5.77 16.04
N GLY A 75 4.01 6.83 16.44
CA GLY A 75 4.60 8.07 16.92
C GLY A 75 5.25 8.92 15.82
N ILE A 76 4.91 8.67 14.55
CA ILE A 76 5.45 9.40 13.40
C ILE A 76 4.53 10.57 13.07
N GLU A 77 5.07 11.78 13.03
CA GLU A 77 4.36 12.97 12.59
C GLU A 77 4.21 12.97 11.07
N ILE A 78 2.96 12.99 10.59
CA ILE A 78 2.65 12.97 9.16
C ILE A 78 2.39 14.39 8.66
N SER A 79 3.09 14.73 7.58
CA SER A 79 2.80 15.90 6.75
C SER A 79 2.74 15.52 5.27
N ASN A 80 2.29 16.43 4.43
CA ASN A 80 2.17 16.19 3.00
C ASN A 80 2.83 17.32 2.22
N LYS A 81 3.34 16.98 1.04
CA LYS A 81 3.71 17.94 0.01
C LYS A 81 2.89 17.65 -1.23
N CYS A 82 2.10 18.61 -1.68
CA CYS A 82 1.31 18.46 -2.90
C CYS A 82 2.22 18.46 -4.12
N LEU A 83 2.05 17.48 -5.00
CA LEU A 83 2.70 17.41 -6.31
C LEU A 83 1.82 17.97 -7.42
N GLY A 84 0.51 17.88 -7.24
CA GLY A 84 -0.49 18.37 -8.17
C GLY A 84 -1.87 17.85 -7.87
N THR A 85 -2.87 18.61 -8.30
CA THR A 85 -4.29 18.26 -8.23
C THR A 85 -4.97 18.65 -9.53
N GLY A 86 -6.11 18.04 -9.82
CA GLY A 86 -6.94 18.44 -10.96
C GLY A 86 -7.71 17.29 -11.60
N ILE A 87 -8.48 17.64 -12.61
CA ILE A 87 -9.29 16.70 -13.38
C ILE A 87 -8.39 15.82 -14.24
N ILE A 88 -8.63 14.50 -14.18
CA ILE A 88 -7.86 13.51 -14.93
C ILE A 88 -8.39 13.42 -16.36
N LYS A 89 -7.49 13.56 -17.35
CA LYS A 89 -7.83 13.54 -18.77
C LYS A 89 -8.10 12.15 -19.34
N ASN A 90 -7.32 11.14 -18.93
CA ASN A 90 -7.49 9.75 -19.38
C ASN A 90 -8.19 8.95 -18.29
N ARG A 91 -9.52 8.92 -18.35
CA ARG A 91 -10.39 8.51 -17.25
C ARG A 91 -10.76 7.03 -17.24
N LYS A 92 -10.72 6.35 -18.39
CA LYS A 92 -11.27 5.00 -18.55
C LYS A 92 -10.78 4.02 -17.49
N TYR A 93 -9.49 3.91 -17.31
CA TYR A 93 -8.91 2.99 -16.31
C TYR A 93 -9.42 3.28 -14.89
N PHE A 94 -9.48 4.55 -14.50
CA PHE A 94 -9.91 4.93 -13.15
C PHE A 94 -11.44 4.83 -13.00
N ALA A 95 -12.20 5.14 -14.04
CA ALA A 95 -13.65 4.97 -14.07
C ALA A 95 -14.02 3.49 -13.86
N ASP A 96 -13.39 2.57 -14.59
CA ASP A 96 -13.60 1.12 -14.43
C ASP A 96 -13.29 0.67 -12.98
N LYS A 97 -12.20 1.16 -12.40
CA LYS A 97 -11.82 0.81 -11.02
C LYS A 97 -12.78 1.37 -9.96
N LEU A 98 -13.35 2.53 -10.21
CA LEU A 98 -14.29 3.20 -9.31
C LEU A 98 -15.75 2.82 -9.57
N GLY A 99 -16.02 2.03 -10.63
CA GLY A 99 -17.38 1.65 -11.02
C GLY A 99 -18.20 2.82 -11.57
N LEU A 100 -17.52 3.74 -12.26
CA LEU A 100 -18.10 4.95 -12.86
C LEU A 100 -18.27 4.77 -14.36
N SER A 101 -19.08 5.66 -14.98
CA SER A 101 -19.14 5.76 -16.43
C SER A 101 -17.89 6.47 -16.99
N GLU A 102 -17.61 6.28 -18.29
CA GLU A 102 -16.51 7.00 -18.95
C GLU A 102 -16.71 8.53 -19.02
N GLU A 103 -17.95 8.99 -18.81
CA GLU A 103 -18.32 10.40 -18.83
C GLU A 103 -18.13 11.07 -17.46
N ASP A 104 -18.09 10.29 -16.39
CA ASP A 104 -17.90 10.82 -15.04
C ASP A 104 -16.52 11.47 -14.88
N GLU A 105 -16.51 12.64 -14.28
CA GLU A 105 -15.26 13.35 -14.00
C GLU A 105 -14.61 12.82 -12.74
N ILE A 106 -13.29 12.65 -12.82
CA ILE A 106 -12.45 12.13 -11.75
C ILE A 106 -11.41 13.19 -11.40
N TYR A 107 -11.29 13.48 -10.11
CA TYR A 107 -10.29 14.37 -9.58
C TYR A 107 -9.10 13.60 -9.01
N GLY A 108 -7.90 13.97 -9.43
CA GLY A 108 -6.64 13.40 -8.95
C GLY A 108 -5.98 14.30 -7.91
N ILE A 109 -5.43 13.69 -6.88
CA ILE A 109 -4.62 14.35 -5.85
C ILE A 109 -3.32 13.58 -5.74
N HIS A 110 -2.21 14.21 -6.08
CA HIS A 110 -0.89 13.59 -6.03
C HIS A 110 -0.05 14.26 -4.94
N ARG A 111 0.48 13.46 -4.01
CA ARG A 111 1.18 13.97 -2.83
C ARG A 111 2.42 13.13 -2.52
N ILE A 112 3.43 13.78 -1.96
CA ILE A 112 4.45 13.07 -1.16
C ILE A 112 3.94 13.05 0.28
N ARG A 113 3.93 11.87 0.87
CA ARG A 113 3.65 11.67 2.29
C ARG A 113 4.98 11.71 3.04
N LEU A 114 5.09 12.59 4.02
CA LEU A 114 6.30 12.76 4.82
C LEU A 114 6.04 12.24 6.23
N GLY A 115 6.99 11.50 6.78
CA GLY A 115 7.01 11.11 8.18
C GLY A 115 8.21 11.77 8.87
N ASN A 116 7.98 12.53 9.93
CA ASN A 116 9.04 13.30 10.60
C ASN A 116 9.87 14.14 9.61
N LYS A 117 9.21 14.70 8.58
CA LYS A 117 9.77 15.49 7.48
C LYS A 117 10.52 14.70 6.40
N GLU A 118 10.69 13.38 6.56
CA GLU A 118 11.31 12.52 5.55
C GLU A 118 10.28 11.89 4.62
N PRO A 119 10.56 11.74 3.31
CA PRO A 119 9.65 11.11 2.37
C PRO A 119 9.40 9.64 2.73
N LEU A 120 8.11 9.27 2.89
CA LEU A 120 7.68 7.90 3.16
C LEU A 120 7.02 7.25 1.95
N ALA A 121 6.21 8.00 1.23
CA ALA A 121 5.46 7.48 0.09
C ALA A 121 5.09 8.58 -0.90
N ILE A 122 4.89 8.18 -2.15
CA ILE A 122 4.18 8.97 -3.15
C ILE A 122 2.77 8.40 -3.25
N GLU A 123 1.77 9.24 -3.08
CA GLU A 123 0.36 8.87 -3.09
C GLU A 123 -0.35 9.50 -4.29
N PHE A 124 -1.06 8.67 -5.03
CA PHE A 124 -1.95 9.07 -6.13
C PHE A 124 -3.36 8.66 -5.74
N THR A 125 -4.22 9.63 -5.45
CA THR A 125 -5.61 9.40 -5.06
C THR A 125 -6.54 9.93 -6.12
N TYR A 126 -7.60 9.18 -6.41
CA TYR A 126 -8.59 9.50 -7.43
C TYR A 126 -9.99 9.40 -6.84
N VAL A 127 -10.78 10.43 -6.99
CA VAL A 127 -12.15 10.52 -6.45
C VAL A 127 -13.13 11.04 -7.50
N PRO A 128 -14.40 10.58 -7.48
CA PRO A 128 -15.45 11.10 -8.36
C PRO A 128 -15.81 12.54 -8.00
N ILE A 129 -15.80 13.46 -8.95
CA ILE A 129 -16.09 14.88 -8.70
C ILE A 129 -17.54 15.09 -8.24
N HIS A 130 -18.49 14.30 -8.76
CA HIS A 130 -19.90 14.50 -8.45
C HIS A 130 -20.25 14.42 -6.96
N PHE A 131 -19.42 13.75 -6.14
CA PHE A 131 -19.54 13.77 -4.68
C PHE A 131 -18.81 14.95 -4.03
N PHE A 132 -17.92 15.63 -4.76
CA PHE A 132 -16.94 16.58 -4.21
C PHE A 132 -16.76 17.76 -5.14
N SER A 133 -17.84 18.44 -5.51
CA SER A 133 -17.87 19.50 -6.53
C SER A 133 -17.02 20.73 -6.18
N ASP A 134 -16.70 20.92 -4.92
CA ASP A 134 -15.87 22.03 -4.41
C ASP A 134 -14.44 21.62 -4.04
N ILE A 135 -14.00 20.44 -4.46
CA ILE A 135 -12.71 19.84 -4.06
C ILE A 135 -11.51 20.72 -4.46
N ASP A 136 -11.64 21.49 -5.55
CA ASP A 136 -10.62 22.43 -6.02
C ASP A 136 -10.34 23.58 -5.03
N ASN A 137 -11.28 23.87 -4.14
CA ASN A 137 -11.14 24.94 -3.15
C ASN A 137 -10.30 24.55 -1.94
N TYR A 138 -9.81 23.30 -1.87
CA TYR A 138 -9.11 22.77 -0.72
C TYR A 138 -7.65 22.43 -1.02
N ASN A 139 -6.77 22.85 -0.13
CA ASN A 139 -5.36 22.48 -0.20
C ASN A 139 -5.06 21.21 0.63
N PHE A 140 -4.95 20.08 -0.04
CA PHE A 140 -4.70 18.77 0.58
C PHE A 140 -3.25 18.57 1.06
N GLU A 141 -2.42 19.58 1.02
CA GLU A 141 -1.15 19.62 1.73
C GLU A 141 -1.38 19.79 3.23
N HIS A 142 -2.40 20.56 3.62
CA HIS A 142 -2.68 20.92 5.00
C HIS A 142 -3.95 20.25 5.55
N ILE A 143 -4.82 19.75 4.68
CA ILE A 143 -6.13 19.19 5.05
C ILE A 143 -6.11 17.69 4.78
N SER A 144 -6.66 16.91 5.71
CA SER A 144 -6.89 15.49 5.50
C SER A 144 -8.00 15.27 4.48
N LEU A 145 -7.74 14.48 3.44
CA LEU A 145 -8.76 14.11 2.46
C LEU A 145 -9.94 13.37 3.12
N TYR A 146 -9.67 12.50 4.09
CA TYR A 146 -10.73 11.79 4.81
C TYR A 146 -11.58 12.73 5.68
N ASP A 147 -10.98 13.73 6.31
CA ASP A 147 -11.74 14.73 7.08
C ASP A 147 -12.60 15.60 6.17
N TYR A 148 -12.07 15.96 4.98
CA TYR A 148 -12.86 16.63 3.95
C TYR A 148 -14.04 15.76 3.48
N MET A 149 -13.80 14.49 3.12
CA MET A 149 -14.86 13.56 2.73
C MET A 149 -15.92 13.39 3.83
N LYS A 150 -15.49 13.30 5.08
CA LYS A 150 -16.37 13.22 6.25
C LYS A 150 -17.23 14.48 6.39
N SER A 151 -16.65 15.66 6.17
CA SER A 151 -17.40 16.93 6.21
C SER A 151 -18.48 17.02 5.14
N LYS A 152 -18.33 16.28 4.04
CA LYS A 152 -19.31 16.15 2.96
C LYS A 152 -20.31 15.01 3.15
N ASN A 153 -20.21 14.24 4.24
CA ASN A 153 -20.96 13.00 4.48
C ASN A 153 -20.76 11.92 3.43
N HIS A 154 -19.60 11.93 2.74
CA HIS A 154 -19.25 11.00 1.65
C HIS A 154 -17.95 10.24 1.96
N LEU A 155 -17.91 9.53 3.10
CA LEU A 155 -16.82 8.59 3.36
C LEU A 155 -16.88 7.41 2.38
N PRO A 156 -15.75 6.94 1.87
CA PRO A 156 -15.73 5.80 0.97
C PRO A 156 -16.21 4.54 1.69
N VAL A 157 -17.23 3.90 1.14
CA VAL A 157 -17.71 2.57 1.59
C VAL A 157 -16.95 1.43 0.91
N LYS A 158 -16.32 1.73 -0.22
CA LYS A 158 -15.45 0.84 -0.98
C LYS A 158 -14.31 1.65 -1.58
N PHE A 159 -13.09 1.13 -1.49
CA PHE A 159 -11.91 1.71 -2.13
C PHE A 159 -11.06 0.60 -2.75
N ASN A 160 -10.30 0.98 -3.77
CA ASN A 160 -9.28 0.15 -4.38
C ASN A 160 -7.93 0.79 -4.07
N GLU A 161 -7.07 0.09 -3.35
CA GLU A 161 -5.75 0.56 -3.00
C GLU A 161 -4.70 -0.40 -3.54
N THR A 162 -3.69 0.15 -4.19
CA THR A 162 -2.52 -0.60 -4.63
C THR A 162 -1.29 0.07 -4.06
N MET A 163 -0.51 -0.67 -3.31
CA MET A 163 0.75 -0.19 -2.78
C MET A 163 1.90 -0.94 -3.43
N MET A 164 2.86 -0.20 -3.95
CA MET A 164 4.11 -0.73 -4.48
C MET A 164 5.27 -0.20 -3.65
N MET A 165 6.16 -1.08 -3.26
CA MET A 165 7.42 -0.68 -2.67
C MET A 165 8.48 -0.61 -3.77
N VAL A 166 9.18 0.51 -3.82
CA VAL A 166 10.31 0.73 -4.72
C VAL A 166 11.54 1.06 -3.90
N GLU A 167 12.67 0.54 -4.30
CA GLU A 167 13.94 0.94 -3.72
C GLU A 167 14.29 2.33 -4.26
N ALA A 168 14.59 3.27 -3.36
CA ALA A 168 15.09 4.57 -3.80
C ALA A 168 16.47 4.36 -4.44
N GLY A 169 16.59 4.70 -5.71
CA GLY A 169 17.89 4.65 -6.40
C GLY A 169 18.88 5.61 -5.73
N GLU A 170 20.13 5.19 -5.64
CA GLU A 170 21.22 6.11 -5.30
C GLU A 170 21.28 7.22 -6.37
N LYS A 171 21.48 8.47 -5.92
CA LYS A 171 21.66 9.62 -6.79
C LYS A 171 23.03 9.60 -7.44
#